data_c7e34f49fcf5b6ef0a4937ef8b1bed0f
#
_entry.id   c7e34f49fcf5b6ef0a4937ef8b1bed0f
#
_cell.length_a   1.000
_cell.length_b   1.000
_cell.length_c   1.000
_cell.angle_alpha   90.00
_cell.angle_beta   90.00
_cell.angle_gamma   90.00
#
_symmetry.space_group_name_H-M   'P 1'
#
loop_
_entity.id
_entity.type
_entity.pdbx_description
1 polymer ?
#
loop_
_entity_poly.entity_id
_entity_poly.type
_entity_poly.pdbx_seq_one_letter_code
_entity_poly.pdbx_strand_id
1 'polypeptide(L)'
;LKRNGFADRRLAKLPGTDETSVRLHRHAVGVRPVYKRVDTCAAEFSTSTAYLYSSYEDECEAQPTSNKKIMVLGGGPNRIGQGIEFDYCCVHAAMAMREDGYETIMVNCNPETVSTDYDTSDRLYFEPLTLEDILEIVAVEKPVGVIVQFGGQTPLKRARELEANGVPIIGTSPDMIDAAEDRERFQKLLFELGLK
;
A
#
# COMPACT_ATOMS: atom_id res chain seq x y z
N LEU A 1 -0.79 -20.58 -11.70
CA LEU A 1 0.42 -19.73 -11.68
C LEU A 1 0.42 -18.77 -10.49
N LYS A 2 -0.72 -18.09 -10.19
CA LYS A 2 -0.80 -17.18 -9.02
C LYS A 2 -0.53 -17.90 -7.69
N ARG A 3 -1.08 -19.11 -7.49
CA ARG A 3 -0.78 -19.95 -6.31
C ARG A 3 0.71 -20.30 -6.15
N ASN A 4 1.48 -20.20 -7.23
CA ASN A 4 2.93 -20.44 -7.23
C ASN A 4 3.75 -19.13 -7.11
N GLY A 5 3.12 -18.00 -6.76
CA GLY A 5 3.79 -16.72 -6.51
C GLY A 5 4.19 -15.92 -7.75
N PHE A 6 3.65 -16.23 -8.92
CA PHE A 6 3.94 -15.43 -10.12
C PHE A 6 3.15 -14.10 -10.11
N ALA A 7 3.86 -12.98 -10.05
CA ALA A 7 3.29 -11.65 -10.18
C ALA A 7 2.72 -11.38 -11.58
N ASP A 8 1.69 -10.55 -11.70
CA ASP A 8 1.09 -10.16 -12.98
C ASP A 8 2.13 -9.58 -13.94
N ARG A 9 3.06 -8.78 -13.44
CA ARG A 9 4.18 -8.25 -14.21
C ARG A 9 5.07 -9.34 -14.83
N ARG A 10 5.29 -10.46 -14.11
CA ARG A 10 6.06 -11.60 -14.63
C ARG A 10 5.26 -12.35 -15.68
N LEU A 11 3.97 -12.57 -15.40
CA LEU A 11 3.06 -13.24 -16.32
C LEU A 11 2.90 -12.46 -17.63
N ALA A 12 2.87 -11.14 -17.58
CA ALA A 12 2.79 -10.27 -18.74
C ALA A 12 4.01 -10.41 -19.68
N LYS A 13 5.21 -10.58 -19.13
CA LYS A 13 6.43 -10.74 -19.93
C LYS A 13 6.48 -11.99 -20.78
N LEU A 14 5.81 -13.06 -20.37
CA LEU A 14 5.86 -14.35 -21.08
C LEU A 14 5.16 -14.30 -22.44
N PRO A 15 3.91 -13.79 -22.57
CA PRO A 15 3.23 -13.62 -23.85
C PRO A 15 3.51 -12.28 -24.54
N GLY A 16 4.33 -11.38 -23.94
CA GLY A 16 4.63 -10.06 -24.51
C GLY A 16 3.50 -9.05 -24.38
N THR A 17 2.70 -9.13 -23.29
CA THR A 17 1.62 -8.20 -22.97
C THR A 17 1.99 -7.28 -21.80
N ASP A 18 1.06 -6.47 -21.33
CA ASP A 18 1.22 -5.57 -20.17
C ASP A 18 0.56 -6.14 -18.89
N GLU A 19 1.00 -5.63 -17.74
CA GLU A 19 0.53 -6.06 -16.42
C GLU A 19 -0.97 -5.82 -16.22
N THR A 20 -1.50 -4.72 -16.77
CA THR A 20 -2.92 -4.37 -16.65
C THR A 20 -3.79 -5.37 -17.39
N SER A 21 -3.40 -5.78 -18.60
CA SER A 21 -4.09 -6.80 -19.38
C SER A 21 -4.15 -8.14 -18.64
N VAL A 22 -3.06 -8.56 -18.01
CA VAL A 22 -3.02 -9.78 -17.19
C VAL A 22 -3.97 -9.65 -15.99
N ARG A 23 -3.92 -8.53 -15.28
CA ARG A 23 -4.80 -8.27 -14.12
C ARG A 23 -6.27 -8.31 -14.53
N LEU A 24 -6.65 -7.60 -15.58
CA LEU A 24 -8.04 -7.60 -16.07
C LEU A 24 -8.50 -8.99 -16.49
N HIS A 25 -7.65 -9.75 -17.18
CA HIS A 25 -7.98 -11.11 -17.58
C HIS A 25 -8.22 -12.02 -16.35
N ARG A 26 -7.30 -12.03 -15.37
CA ARG A 26 -7.50 -12.87 -14.17
C ARG A 26 -8.72 -12.45 -13.35
N HIS A 27 -9.04 -11.15 -13.29
CA HIS A 27 -10.27 -10.68 -12.66
C HIS A 27 -11.52 -11.20 -13.38
N ALA A 28 -11.51 -11.15 -14.71
CA ALA A 28 -12.63 -11.66 -15.52
C ALA A 28 -12.89 -13.16 -15.32
N VAL A 29 -11.84 -13.94 -15.02
CA VAL A 29 -11.98 -15.39 -14.72
C VAL A 29 -12.05 -15.68 -13.20
N GLY A 30 -12.27 -14.66 -12.37
CA GLY A 30 -12.47 -14.82 -10.93
C GLY A 30 -11.19 -15.10 -10.12
N VAL A 31 -10.00 -14.95 -10.71
CA VAL A 31 -8.74 -15.19 -10.00
C VAL A 31 -8.31 -13.92 -9.27
N ARG A 32 -8.61 -13.87 -7.98
CA ARG A 32 -8.22 -12.79 -7.06
C ARG A 32 -7.55 -13.35 -5.82
N PRO A 33 -6.67 -12.59 -5.15
CA PRO A 33 -6.17 -13.01 -3.85
C PRO A 33 -7.28 -12.94 -2.80
N VAL A 34 -7.15 -13.78 -1.80
CA VAL A 34 -7.84 -13.68 -0.52
C VAL A 34 -6.84 -13.25 0.54
N TYR A 35 -7.32 -12.70 1.64
CA TYR A 35 -6.45 -12.28 2.75
C TYR A 35 -6.70 -13.18 3.95
N LYS A 36 -5.62 -13.73 4.46
CA LYS A 36 -5.59 -14.56 5.66
C LYS A 36 -5.10 -13.74 6.84
N ARG A 37 -5.64 -14.04 8.01
CA ARG A 37 -5.18 -13.44 9.27
C ARG A 37 -4.00 -14.25 9.80
N VAL A 38 -2.97 -13.55 10.27
CA VAL A 38 -1.81 -14.21 10.90
C VAL A 38 -2.28 -14.87 12.19
N ASP A 39 -2.12 -16.19 12.27
CA ASP A 39 -2.44 -16.95 13.47
C ASP A 39 -1.34 -16.77 14.52
N THR A 40 -1.65 -16.06 15.59
CA THR A 40 -0.75 -15.84 16.73
C THR A 40 -1.05 -16.76 17.91
N CYS A 41 -2.02 -17.69 17.77
CA CYS A 41 -2.51 -18.55 18.83
C CYS A 41 -2.31 -20.04 18.53
N ALA A 42 -1.48 -20.41 17.55
CA ALA A 42 -1.19 -21.79 17.15
C ALA A 42 -2.46 -22.65 16.92
N ALA A 43 -3.50 -22.03 16.36
CA ALA A 43 -4.82 -22.59 16.09
C ALA A 43 -5.58 -23.09 17.36
N GLU A 44 -5.13 -22.74 18.56
CA GLU A 44 -5.85 -23.09 19.79
C GLU A 44 -7.07 -22.20 20.03
N PHE A 45 -7.01 -20.95 19.56
CA PHE A 45 -8.09 -19.97 19.70
C PHE A 45 -8.23 -19.18 18.39
N SER A 46 -9.42 -18.62 18.18
CA SER A 46 -9.63 -17.66 17.10
C SER A 46 -8.80 -16.40 17.32
N THR A 47 -7.94 -16.06 16.36
CA THR A 47 -7.11 -14.86 16.45
C THR A 47 -7.88 -13.61 16.02
N SER A 48 -7.67 -12.50 16.74
CA SER A 48 -8.23 -11.19 16.42
C SER A 48 -7.16 -10.17 15.99
N THR A 49 -5.95 -10.64 15.63
CA THR A 49 -4.85 -9.75 15.24
C THR A 49 -5.21 -8.88 14.02
N ALA A 50 -4.62 -7.68 13.97
CA ALA A 50 -4.76 -6.78 12.84
C ALA A 50 -4.00 -7.26 11.58
N TYR A 51 -3.17 -8.29 11.70
CA TYR A 51 -2.20 -8.75 10.70
C TYR A 51 -2.84 -9.61 9.61
N LEU A 52 -2.72 -9.15 8.38
CA LEU A 52 -3.26 -9.78 7.18
C LEU A 52 -2.15 -10.00 6.14
N TYR A 53 -2.26 -11.09 5.39
CA TYR A 53 -1.40 -11.37 4.24
C TYR A 53 -2.21 -12.01 3.12
N SER A 54 -1.79 -11.85 1.88
CA SER A 54 -2.50 -12.42 0.73
C SER A 54 -2.13 -13.87 0.45
N SER A 55 -3.12 -14.60 -0.05
CA SER A 55 -2.96 -15.95 -0.60
C SER A 55 -3.91 -16.13 -1.77
N TYR A 56 -3.68 -17.16 -2.60
CA TYR A 56 -4.61 -17.57 -3.66
C TYR A 56 -5.33 -18.86 -3.27
N GLU A 57 -6.10 -18.77 -2.20
CA GLU A 57 -6.93 -19.83 -1.62
C GLU A 57 -8.42 -19.51 -1.77
N ASP A 58 -9.28 -20.28 -1.10
CA ASP A 58 -10.71 -20.18 -1.32
C ASP A 58 -11.42 -19.27 -0.31
N GLU A 59 -10.85 -19.07 0.90
CA GLU A 59 -11.49 -18.34 1.99
C GLU A 59 -10.75 -17.03 2.32
N CYS A 60 -11.51 -15.93 2.43
CA CYS A 60 -10.99 -14.62 2.80
C CYS A 60 -11.36 -14.26 4.25
N GLU A 61 -10.38 -13.94 5.08
CA GLU A 61 -10.54 -13.57 6.48
C GLU A 61 -10.40 -12.05 6.72
N ALA A 62 -10.32 -11.25 5.67
CA ALA A 62 -10.17 -9.80 5.80
C ALA A 62 -11.34 -9.14 6.53
N GLN A 63 -12.58 -9.56 6.24
CA GLN A 63 -13.81 -9.02 6.85
C GLN A 63 -13.80 -7.48 6.92
N PRO A 64 -13.76 -6.77 5.78
CA PRO A 64 -13.67 -5.32 5.75
C PRO A 64 -14.91 -4.70 6.38
N THR A 65 -14.72 -3.65 7.16
CA THR A 65 -15.80 -2.88 7.78
C THR A 65 -16.44 -1.92 6.78
N SER A 66 -17.55 -1.29 7.17
CA SER A 66 -18.19 -0.18 6.43
C SER A 66 -17.67 1.21 6.85
N ASN A 67 -16.70 1.28 7.77
CA ASN A 67 -16.16 2.53 8.26
C ASN A 67 -15.44 3.33 7.16
N LYS A 68 -15.28 4.63 7.37
CA LYS A 68 -14.39 5.44 6.54
C LYS A 68 -12.94 5.08 6.84
N LYS A 69 -12.21 4.65 5.83
CA LYS A 69 -10.85 4.12 5.98
C LYS A 69 -9.83 5.01 5.28
N ILE A 70 -8.69 5.21 5.93
CA ILE A 70 -7.49 5.80 5.31
C ILE A 70 -6.40 4.74 5.28
N MET A 71 -5.76 4.60 4.12
CA MET A 71 -4.63 3.70 3.93
C MET A 71 -3.32 4.48 3.93
N VAL A 72 -2.33 4.00 4.67
CA VAL A 72 -0.97 4.56 4.70
C VAL A 72 -0.03 3.52 4.11
N LEU A 73 0.75 3.90 3.10
CA LEU A 73 1.76 3.04 2.52
C LEU A 73 3.10 3.25 3.24
N GLY A 74 3.61 2.18 3.83
CA GLY A 74 4.88 2.18 4.55
C GLY A 74 6.12 2.22 3.64
N GLY A 75 7.30 2.14 4.25
CA GLY A 75 8.59 2.27 3.56
C GLY A 75 8.99 1.07 2.70
N GLY A 76 8.37 -0.07 2.89
CA GLY A 76 8.79 -1.32 2.25
C GLY A 76 10.07 -1.89 2.87
N PRO A 77 10.92 -2.58 2.09
CA PRO A 77 12.15 -3.17 2.60
C PRO A 77 13.13 -2.11 3.10
N ASN A 78 13.82 -2.40 4.19
CA ASN A 78 14.89 -1.56 4.71
C ASN A 78 16.01 -1.37 3.66
N ARG A 79 16.55 -0.16 3.60
CA ARG A 79 17.65 0.21 2.70
C ARG A 79 18.77 0.84 3.50
N ILE A 80 20.01 0.55 3.11
CA ILE A 80 21.18 1.22 3.68
C ILE A 80 21.06 2.72 3.43
N GLY A 81 21.22 3.53 4.48
CA GLY A 81 21.11 4.98 4.42
C GLY A 81 19.69 5.55 4.52
N GLN A 82 18.67 4.70 4.62
CA GLN A 82 17.32 5.14 4.93
C GLN A 82 17.09 5.05 6.45
N GLY A 83 16.77 6.17 7.07
CA GLY A 83 16.49 6.22 8.50
C GLY A 83 15.07 5.79 8.86
N ILE A 84 14.84 5.56 10.14
CA ILE A 84 13.54 5.17 10.69
C ILE A 84 12.49 6.29 10.65
N GLU A 85 12.91 7.51 10.41
CA GLU A 85 12.03 8.68 10.34
C GLU A 85 10.89 8.51 9.31
N PHE A 86 11.14 7.84 8.20
CA PHE A 86 10.10 7.55 7.20
C PHE A 86 9.03 6.62 7.76
N ASP A 87 9.42 5.58 8.48
CA ASP A 87 8.49 4.67 9.13
C ASP A 87 7.72 5.37 10.25
N TYR A 88 8.41 6.18 11.04
CA TYR A 88 7.81 6.94 12.12
C TYR A 88 6.78 7.98 11.63
N CYS A 89 7.03 8.60 10.47
CA CYS A 89 6.02 9.46 9.83
C CYS A 89 4.75 8.69 9.45
N CYS A 90 4.88 7.44 8.99
CA CYS A 90 3.73 6.58 8.73
C CYS A 90 2.94 6.25 10.00
N VAL A 91 3.63 6.00 11.12
CA VAL A 91 3.02 5.77 12.44
C VAL A 91 2.21 6.98 12.88
N HIS A 92 2.81 8.17 12.83
CA HIS A 92 2.13 9.41 13.21
C HIS A 92 0.93 9.71 12.30
N ALA A 93 1.03 9.44 11.00
CA ALA A 93 -0.09 9.60 10.09
C ALA A 93 -1.26 8.66 10.47
N ALA A 94 -0.98 7.39 10.75
CA ALA A 94 -2.00 6.43 11.17
C ALA A 94 -2.67 6.86 12.48
N MET A 95 -1.88 7.28 13.47
CA MET A 95 -2.39 7.76 14.77
C MET A 95 -3.29 8.99 14.62
N ALA A 96 -2.84 10.00 13.86
CA ALA A 96 -3.61 11.23 13.62
C ALA A 96 -4.94 10.93 12.92
N MET A 97 -4.93 10.06 11.90
CA MET A 97 -6.17 9.67 11.20
C MET A 97 -7.13 8.91 12.12
N ARG A 98 -6.62 8.09 13.02
CA ARG A 98 -7.43 7.39 14.02
C ARG A 98 -8.05 8.37 15.02
N GLU A 99 -7.31 9.37 15.50
CA GLU A 99 -7.82 10.45 16.35
C GLU A 99 -8.95 11.23 15.66
N ASP A 100 -8.87 11.41 14.34
CA ASP A 100 -9.90 12.05 13.51
C ASP A 100 -11.09 11.11 13.21
N GLY A 101 -11.11 9.89 13.73
CA GLY A 101 -12.21 8.94 13.64
C GLY A 101 -12.22 8.08 12.37
N TYR A 102 -11.11 7.97 11.67
CA TYR A 102 -10.96 7.03 10.55
C TYR A 102 -10.45 5.67 11.05
N GLU A 103 -10.90 4.60 10.42
CA GLU A 103 -10.24 3.30 10.52
C GLU A 103 -8.96 3.34 9.67
N THR A 104 -7.85 2.96 10.26
CA THR A 104 -6.53 3.08 9.63
C THR A 104 -6.05 1.75 9.09
N ILE A 105 -5.51 1.77 7.88
CA ILE A 105 -4.91 0.62 7.21
C ILE A 105 -3.45 0.92 6.94
N MET A 106 -2.55 0.10 7.47
CA MET A 106 -1.13 0.13 7.12
C MET A 106 -0.83 -0.96 6.10
N VAL A 107 -0.05 -0.63 5.08
CA VAL A 107 0.50 -1.61 4.13
C VAL A 107 2.01 -1.53 4.17
N ASN A 108 2.67 -2.57 4.63
CA ASN A 108 4.13 -2.64 4.68
C ASN A 108 4.60 -4.10 4.64
N CYS A 109 5.75 -4.37 4.03
CA CYS A 109 6.33 -5.71 3.96
C CYS A 109 7.45 -5.97 4.98
N ASN A 110 7.87 -4.95 5.75
CA ASN A 110 8.87 -5.12 6.79
C ASN A 110 8.19 -5.48 8.12
N PRO A 111 8.40 -6.69 8.66
CA PRO A 111 7.75 -7.11 9.90
C PRO A 111 8.43 -6.56 11.17
N GLU A 112 9.61 -5.95 11.04
CA GLU A 112 10.42 -5.47 12.17
C GLU A 112 10.59 -3.95 12.14
N THR A 113 9.46 -3.24 12.09
CA THR A 113 9.46 -1.77 12.13
C THR A 113 8.23 -1.28 12.88
N VAL A 114 8.27 -0.05 13.39
CA VAL A 114 7.22 0.48 14.27
C VAL A 114 5.86 0.59 13.58
N SER A 115 5.83 0.88 12.27
CA SER A 115 4.55 0.95 11.53
C SER A 115 3.83 -0.39 11.45
N THR A 116 4.53 -1.49 11.70
CA THR A 116 3.97 -2.85 11.70
C THR A 116 3.72 -3.42 13.09
N ASP A 117 3.84 -2.61 14.13
CA ASP A 117 3.43 -2.98 15.48
C ASP A 117 1.90 -3.12 15.56
N TYR A 118 1.45 -4.04 16.43
CA TYR A 118 0.05 -4.46 16.52
C TYR A 118 -0.94 -3.34 16.92
N ASP A 119 -0.45 -2.28 17.51
CA ASP A 119 -1.23 -1.15 18.03
C ASP A 119 -1.14 0.13 17.17
N THR A 120 -0.35 0.13 16.11
CA THR A 120 -0.13 1.29 15.23
C THR A 120 -1.33 1.59 14.35
N SER A 121 -1.93 0.57 13.74
CA SER A 121 -3.09 0.72 12.85
C SER A 121 -4.17 -0.30 13.18
N ASP A 122 -5.41 -0.02 12.74
CA ASP A 122 -6.53 -0.95 12.99
C ASP A 122 -6.43 -2.20 12.12
N ARG A 123 -5.79 -2.07 10.95
CA ARG A 123 -5.56 -3.15 9.99
C ARG A 123 -4.16 -3.03 9.41
N LEU A 124 -3.45 -4.13 9.35
CA LEU A 124 -2.12 -4.21 8.77
C LEU A 124 -2.07 -5.28 7.69
N TYR A 125 -1.67 -4.90 6.49
CA TYR A 125 -1.40 -5.81 5.39
C TYR A 125 0.10 -5.98 5.23
N PHE A 126 0.60 -7.18 5.51
CA PHE A 126 1.96 -7.59 5.21
C PHE A 126 2.08 -7.93 3.73
N GLU A 127 2.22 -6.90 2.91
CA GLU A 127 2.28 -7.05 1.46
C GLU A 127 3.40 -6.23 0.85
N PRO A 128 3.96 -6.67 -0.27
CA PRO A 128 4.87 -5.84 -1.05
C PRO A 128 4.16 -4.58 -1.54
N LEU A 129 4.89 -3.46 -1.63
CA LEU A 129 4.36 -2.21 -2.15
C LEU A 129 4.40 -2.20 -3.68
N THR A 130 3.86 -3.25 -4.31
CA THR A 130 3.68 -3.32 -5.76
C THR A 130 2.32 -2.76 -6.16
N LEU A 131 2.20 -2.36 -7.43
CA LEU A 131 0.91 -1.86 -7.95
C LEU A 131 -0.18 -2.94 -7.81
N GLU A 132 0.15 -4.18 -8.15
CA GLU A 132 -0.76 -5.33 -8.08
C GLU A 132 -1.34 -5.49 -6.67
N ASP A 133 -0.46 -5.59 -5.67
CA ASP A 133 -0.87 -5.89 -4.30
C ASP A 133 -1.68 -4.74 -3.68
N ILE A 134 -1.25 -3.49 -3.90
CA ILE A 134 -1.97 -2.31 -3.40
C ILE A 134 -3.37 -2.22 -4.01
N LEU A 135 -3.52 -2.44 -5.32
CA LEU A 135 -4.83 -2.38 -5.99
C LEU A 135 -5.79 -3.45 -5.49
N GLU A 136 -5.31 -4.64 -5.15
CA GLU A 136 -6.15 -5.70 -4.58
C GLU A 136 -6.61 -5.33 -3.16
N ILE A 137 -5.75 -4.75 -2.32
CA ILE A 137 -6.14 -4.27 -1.00
C ILE A 137 -7.18 -3.12 -1.13
N VAL A 138 -6.94 -2.17 -2.03
CA VAL A 138 -7.88 -1.07 -2.30
C VAL A 138 -9.24 -1.60 -2.75
N ALA A 139 -9.27 -2.63 -3.58
CA ALA A 139 -10.52 -3.24 -4.05
C ALA A 139 -11.33 -3.90 -2.91
N VAL A 140 -10.66 -4.48 -1.92
CA VAL A 140 -11.29 -5.11 -0.75
C VAL A 140 -11.69 -4.08 0.29
N GLU A 141 -10.80 -3.19 0.67
CA GLU A 141 -10.99 -2.25 1.78
C GLU A 141 -11.73 -0.97 1.40
N LYS A 142 -11.65 -0.55 0.15
CA LYS A 142 -12.28 0.67 -0.39
C LYS A 142 -11.98 1.93 0.45
N PRO A 143 -10.69 2.24 0.69
CA PRO A 143 -10.34 3.41 1.48
C PRO A 143 -10.82 4.69 0.79
N VAL A 144 -11.20 5.71 1.57
CA VAL A 144 -11.57 7.03 1.07
C VAL A 144 -10.34 7.87 0.71
N GLY A 145 -9.15 7.46 1.16
CA GLY A 145 -7.88 8.11 0.85
C GLY A 145 -6.70 7.17 1.06
N VAL A 146 -5.65 7.39 0.25
CA VAL A 146 -4.36 6.67 0.36
C VAL A 146 -3.24 7.69 0.48
N ILE A 147 -2.43 7.58 1.53
CA ILE A 147 -1.27 8.43 1.81
C ILE A 147 -0.02 7.71 1.31
N VAL A 148 0.75 8.37 0.43
CA VAL A 148 1.97 7.82 -0.20
C VAL A 148 3.25 8.56 0.19
N GLN A 149 3.16 9.74 0.77
CA GLN A 149 4.29 10.66 0.93
C GLN A 149 5.21 10.37 2.12
N PHE A 150 4.80 9.53 3.08
CA PHE A 150 5.56 9.34 4.32
C PHE A 150 6.51 8.15 4.30
N GLY A 151 6.24 7.13 3.50
CA GLY A 151 7.03 5.91 3.43
C GLY A 151 8.34 6.00 2.61
N GLY A 152 8.75 7.20 2.21
CA GLY A 152 9.94 7.41 1.39
C GLY A 152 9.72 7.02 -0.08
N GLN A 153 10.82 6.70 -0.78
CA GLN A 153 10.83 6.53 -2.25
C GLN A 153 9.99 5.34 -2.75
N THR A 154 9.76 4.33 -1.93
CA THR A 154 9.03 3.13 -2.38
C THR A 154 7.57 3.45 -2.72
N PRO A 155 6.75 4.02 -1.81
CA PRO A 155 5.39 4.41 -2.12
C PRO A 155 5.31 5.63 -3.05
N LEU A 156 6.22 6.62 -2.94
CA LEU A 156 6.22 7.80 -3.82
C LEU A 156 6.26 7.43 -5.30
N LYS A 157 7.10 6.47 -5.68
CA LYS A 157 7.19 5.99 -7.07
C LYS A 157 5.91 5.34 -7.60
N ARG A 158 4.97 4.99 -6.72
CA ARG A 158 3.67 4.40 -7.09
C ARG A 158 2.56 5.44 -7.23
N ALA A 159 2.76 6.67 -6.78
CA ALA A 159 1.72 7.68 -6.70
C ALA A 159 0.97 7.88 -8.03
N ARG A 160 1.68 8.11 -9.13
CA ARG A 160 1.09 8.29 -10.47
C ARG A 160 0.40 7.01 -10.99
N GLU A 161 1.01 5.84 -10.77
CA GLU A 161 0.44 4.57 -11.20
C GLU A 161 -0.87 4.27 -10.45
N LEU A 162 -0.91 4.55 -9.16
CA LEU A 162 -2.10 4.38 -8.32
C LEU A 162 -3.21 5.35 -8.75
N GLU A 163 -2.88 6.63 -8.92
CA GLU A 163 -3.83 7.64 -9.39
C GLU A 163 -4.44 7.27 -10.75
N ALA A 164 -3.60 6.83 -11.71
CA ALA A 164 -4.04 6.38 -13.03
C ALA A 164 -4.98 5.15 -12.97
N ASN A 165 -4.95 4.38 -11.89
CA ASN A 165 -5.86 3.26 -11.62
C ASN A 165 -7.04 3.65 -10.71
N GLY A 166 -7.29 4.95 -10.51
CA GLY A 166 -8.45 5.47 -9.77
C GLY A 166 -8.32 5.39 -8.24
N VAL A 167 -7.12 5.19 -7.71
CA VAL A 167 -6.88 5.20 -6.27
C VAL A 167 -6.90 6.64 -5.76
N PRO A 168 -7.69 6.97 -4.72
CA PRO A 168 -7.79 8.32 -4.19
C PRO A 168 -6.56 8.71 -3.37
N ILE A 169 -5.55 9.30 -4.01
CA ILE A 169 -4.36 9.80 -3.31
C ILE A 169 -4.72 11.09 -2.57
N ILE A 170 -4.39 11.12 -1.28
CA ILE A 170 -4.63 12.27 -0.40
C ILE A 170 -3.33 12.81 0.20
N GLY A 171 -3.38 14.04 0.72
CA GLY A 171 -2.21 14.79 1.16
C GLY A 171 -1.58 15.53 -0.02
N THR A 172 -0.33 15.23 -0.36
CA THR A 172 0.33 15.81 -1.53
C THR A 172 -0.11 15.08 -2.79
N SER A 173 -0.57 15.83 -3.79
CA SER A 173 -0.99 15.25 -5.08
C SER A 173 0.19 14.64 -5.83
N PRO A 174 -0.01 13.59 -6.65
CA PRO A 174 1.05 12.97 -7.43
C PRO A 174 1.80 13.95 -8.34
N ASP A 175 1.12 14.96 -8.86
CA ASP A 175 1.76 15.99 -9.68
C ASP A 175 2.71 16.89 -8.86
N MET A 176 2.33 17.25 -7.63
CA MET A 176 3.17 18.04 -6.74
C MET A 176 4.34 17.23 -6.19
N ILE A 177 4.16 15.94 -5.94
CA ILE A 177 5.26 15.03 -5.61
C ILE A 177 6.29 15.03 -6.74
N ASP A 178 5.83 14.85 -7.98
CA ASP A 178 6.68 14.86 -9.18
C ASP A 178 7.38 16.21 -9.38
N ALA A 179 6.66 17.32 -9.17
CA ALA A 179 7.25 18.66 -9.27
C ALA A 179 8.37 18.90 -8.25
N ALA A 180 8.28 18.30 -7.06
CA ALA A 180 9.30 18.37 -6.03
C ALA A 180 10.51 17.44 -6.32
N GLU A 181 10.29 16.32 -7.01
CA GLU A 181 11.34 15.34 -7.33
C GLU A 181 12.04 15.61 -8.66
N ASP A 182 11.32 16.19 -9.65
CA ASP A 182 11.89 16.55 -10.94
C ASP A 182 12.73 17.81 -10.83
N ARG A 183 14.01 17.69 -11.15
CA ARG A 183 14.97 18.79 -10.99
C ARG A 183 14.62 20.03 -11.82
N GLU A 184 14.13 19.85 -13.05
CA GLU A 184 13.78 20.95 -13.95
C GLU A 184 12.52 21.67 -13.45
N ARG A 185 11.48 20.93 -13.09
CA ARG A 185 10.24 21.46 -12.55
C ARG A 185 10.47 22.19 -11.24
N PHE A 186 11.27 21.61 -10.35
CA PHE A 186 11.60 22.21 -9.06
C PHE A 186 12.39 23.50 -9.23
N GLN A 187 13.40 23.51 -10.11
CA GLN A 187 14.20 24.72 -10.40
C GLN A 187 13.33 25.86 -10.96
N LYS A 188 12.39 25.52 -11.87
CA LYS A 188 11.44 26.51 -12.41
C LYS A 188 10.56 27.09 -11.31
N LEU A 189 10.04 26.25 -10.41
CA LEU A 189 9.26 26.67 -9.25
C LEU A 189 10.06 27.63 -8.34
N LEU A 190 11.32 27.30 -8.02
CA LEU A 190 12.18 28.18 -7.23
C LEU A 190 12.38 29.54 -7.90
N PHE A 191 12.58 29.55 -9.20
CA PHE A 191 12.75 30.78 -9.97
C PHE A 191 11.48 31.65 -9.94
N GLU A 192 10.29 31.04 -10.12
CA GLU A 192 9.00 31.74 -10.06
C GLU A 192 8.73 32.34 -8.67
N LEU A 193 9.22 31.69 -7.60
CA LEU A 193 9.11 32.15 -6.23
C LEU A 193 10.21 33.18 -5.85
N GLY A 194 11.12 33.51 -6.76
CA GLY A 194 12.25 34.42 -6.50
C GLY A 194 13.31 33.84 -5.53
N LEU A 195 13.33 32.53 -5.38
CA LEU A 195 14.31 31.82 -4.54
C LEU A 195 15.55 31.43 -5.37
N LYS A 196 16.70 31.30 -4.71
CA LYS A 196 17.97 30.90 -5.33
C LYS A 196 18.38 29.50 -4.91
#